data_5ccfa8ff7f911ba29a690333e81eeaa6
#
_entry.id   5ccfa8ff7f911ba29a690333e81eeaa6
#
_cell.length_a   1.000
_cell.length_b   1.000
_cell.length_c   1.000
_cell.angle_alpha   90.00
_cell.angle_beta   90.00
_cell.angle_gamma   90.00
#
_symmetry.space_group_name_H-M   'P 1'
#
loop_
_entity.id
_entity.type
_entity.pdbx_description
1 polymer ?
#
loop_
_entity_poly.entity_id
_entity_poly.type
_entity_poly.pdbx_seq_one_letter_code
_entity_poly.pdbx_strand_id
1 'polypeptide(L)'
;MKINIPLHVIDMQGDGYHLLVDVKIGRNKYKIVLDTGASKTVFDQEMLLKAGGIDVQSTNRLSAGLGTLSMESFTAILPVLKLGRLHLPDFEVAVLDLSTINQAYAQLDHPQVLGVLGGDILMQYDAIIDYGKKKLRLEVDK
;
A
#
# COMPACT_ATOMS: atom_id res chain seq x y z
N MET A 1 -4.45 -3.20 -21.81
CA MET A 1 -5.10 -1.91 -21.46
C MET A 1 -4.25 -1.18 -20.45
N LYS A 2 -4.02 0.09 -20.69
CA LYS A 2 -3.22 0.92 -19.80
C LYS A 2 -4.13 1.68 -18.84
N ILE A 3 -3.80 1.59 -17.55
CA ILE A 3 -4.53 2.31 -16.50
C ILE A 3 -3.60 3.35 -15.92
N ASN A 4 -4.06 4.60 -15.85
CA ASN A 4 -3.31 5.69 -15.26
C ASN A 4 -3.92 6.04 -13.89
N ILE A 5 -3.10 6.07 -12.87
CA ILE A 5 -3.50 6.37 -11.50
C ILE A 5 -2.76 7.62 -11.05
N PRO A 6 -3.47 8.66 -10.60
CA PRO A 6 -2.80 9.88 -10.15
C PRO A 6 -1.86 9.62 -8.98
N LEU A 7 -0.71 10.28 -8.99
CA LEU A 7 0.23 10.28 -7.87
C LEU A 7 0.06 11.58 -7.09
N HIS A 8 -0.03 11.45 -5.77
CA HIS A 8 0.02 12.58 -4.86
C HIS A 8 1.43 12.67 -4.31
N VAL A 9 2.14 13.75 -4.65
CA VAL A 9 3.51 13.96 -4.17
C VAL A 9 3.45 14.74 -2.88
N ILE A 10 4.00 14.19 -1.81
CA ILE A 10 4.04 14.88 -0.53
C ILE A 10 5.49 15.26 -0.20
N ASP A 11 5.66 16.49 0.32
CA ASP A 11 6.95 17.06 0.69
C ASP A 11 7.27 16.65 2.13
N MET A 12 8.38 15.98 2.31
CA MET A 12 8.84 15.52 3.62
C MET A 12 9.76 16.54 4.30
N GLN A 13 9.70 17.80 3.87
CA GLN A 13 10.36 18.95 4.51
C GLN A 13 11.84 18.71 4.80
N GLY A 14 12.62 18.58 3.73
CA GLY A 14 14.07 18.38 3.82
C GLY A 14 14.49 16.92 3.69
N ASP A 15 13.58 15.98 3.87
CA ASP A 15 13.84 14.54 3.70
C ASP A 15 13.34 14.02 2.37
N GLY A 16 13.13 14.89 1.38
CA GLY A 16 12.71 14.49 0.05
C GLY A 16 11.20 14.41 -0.10
N TYR A 17 10.76 13.49 -0.94
CA TYR A 17 9.35 13.38 -1.32
C TYR A 17 8.88 11.94 -1.27
N HIS A 18 7.62 11.75 -0.90
CA HIS A 18 6.97 10.45 -1.01
C HIS A 18 5.82 10.54 -2.02
N LEU A 19 5.49 9.41 -2.61
CA LEU A 19 4.38 9.30 -3.56
C LEU A 19 3.26 8.51 -2.93
N LEU A 20 2.04 9.05 -3.00
CA LEU A 20 0.85 8.36 -2.53
C LEU A 20 -0.09 8.07 -3.70
N VAL A 21 -0.82 6.98 -3.60
CA VAL A 21 -1.90 6.63 -4.53
C VAL A 21 -3.17 6.35 -3.75
N ASP A 22 -4.31 6.58 -4.38
CA ASP A 22 -5.61 6.25 -3.80
C ASP A 22 -5.98 4.80 -4.09
N VAL A 23 -6.51 4.12 -3.09
CA VAL A 23 -7.07 2.78 -3.22
C VAL A 23 -8.45 2.75 -2.59
N LYS A 24 -9.28 1.79 -2.99
CA LYS A 24 -10.59 1.57 -2.40
C LYS A 24 -10.72 0.14 -1.91
N ILE A 25 -11.31 0.02 -0.72
CA ILE A 25 -11.76 -1.25 -0.17
C ILE A 25 -13.25 -1.07 0.13
N GLY A 26 -14.10 -1.78 -0.59
CA GLY A 26 -15.54 -1.56 -0.50
C GLY A 26 -15.90 -0.13 -0.89
N ARG A 27 -16.55 0.59 0.00
CA ARG A 27 -16.94 1.99 -0.23
C ARG A 27 -15.92 3.00 0.32
N ASN A 28 -14.90 2.50 1.02
CA ASN A 28 -13.93 3.36 1.70
C ASN A 28 -12.73 3.62 0.82
N LYS A 29 -12.31 4.86 0.80
CA LYS A 29 -11.15 5.31 0.05
C LYS A 29 -9.99 5.58 1.02
N TYR A 30 -8.82 5.10 0.65
CA TYR A 30 -7.60 5.26 1.45
C TYR A 30 -6.47 5.73 0.57
N LYS A 31 -5.43 6.26 1.20
CA LYS A 31 -4.15 6.52 0.53
C LYS A 31 -3.13 5.48 0.97
N ILE A 32 -2.28 5.06 0.04
CA ILE A 32 -1.14 4.20 0.35
C ILE A 32 0.12 4.76 -0.28
N VAL A 33 1.26 4.44 0.34
CA VAL A 33 2.57 4.89 -0.14
C VAL A 33 3.02 3.99 -1.29
N LEU A 34 3.45 4.59 -2.39
CA LEU A 34 4.10 3.86 -3.47
C LEU A 34 5.56 3.64 -3.10
N ASP A 35 5.95 2.39 -2.84
CA ASP A 35 7.27 2.06 -2.33
C ASP A 35 7.90 0.91 -3.12
N THR A 36 8.80 1.25 -4.03
CA THR A 36 9.49 0.25 -4.85
C THR A 36 10.46 -0.61 -4.05
N GLY A 37 10.82 -0.19 -2.85
CA GLY A 37 11.66 -0.97 -1.94
C GLY A 37 10.91 -2.04 -1.16
N ALA A 38 9.58 -2.00 -1.14
CA ALA A 38 8.78 -3.02 -0.50
C ALA A 38 8.51 -4.17 -1.47
N SER A 39 8.85 -5.39 -1.09
CA SER A 39 8.65 -6.55 -1.97
C SER A 39 7.17 -6.93 -2.09
N LYS A 40 6.39 -6.70 -1.05
CA LYS A 40 4.96 -6.98 -1.02
C LYS A 40 4.17 -5.77 -0.54
N THR A 41 2.93 -5.71 -0.98
CA THR A 41 1.97 -4.73 -0.46
C THR A 41 1.64 -5.06 0.99
N VAL A 42 1.69 -4.04 1.84
CA VAL A 42 1.52 -4.17 3.30
C VAL A 42 0.49 -3.15 3.77
N PHE A 43 -0.47 -3.59 4.58
CA PHE A 43 -1.47 -2.69 5.14
C PHE A 43 -1.37 -2.63 6.66
N ASP A 44 -1.78 -1.50 7.21
CA ASP A 44 -1.75 -1.26 8.65
C ASP A 44 -2.84 -2.07 9.35
N GLN A 45 -2.46 -2.78 10.41
CA GLN A 45 -3.36 -3.67 11.12
C GLN A 45 -4.57 -2.94 11.71
N GLU A 46 -4.32 -1.85 12.41
CA GLU A 46 -5.40 -1.13 13.09
C GLU A 46 -6.41 -0.54 12.11
N MET A 47 -5.92 0.10 11.06
CA MET A 47 -6.80 0.69 10.04
C MET A 47 -7.59 -0.38 9.31
N LEU A 48 -6.96 -1.51 9.03
CA LEU A 48 -7.62 -2.60 8.31
C LEU A 48 -8.73 -3.23 9.17
N LEU A 49 -8.49 -3.40 10.46
CA LEU A 49 -9.51 -3.90 11.38
C LEU A 49 -10.70 -2.93 11.48
N LYS A 50 -10.43 -1.64 11.45
CA LYS A 50 -11.50 -0.62 11.49
C LYS A 50 -12.31 -0.58 10.20
N ALA A 51 -11.74 -1.03 9.08
CA ALA A 51 -12.47 -1.07 7.81
C ALA A 51 -13.63 -2.06 7.84
N GLY A 52 -13.54 -3.10 8.68
CA GLY A 52 -14.60 -4.09 8.85
C GLY A 52 -14.69 -5.09 7.72
N GLY A 53 -15.23 -6.26 8.00
CA GLY A 53 -15.48 -7.29 6.98
C GLY A 53 -14.23 -7.94 6.39
N ILE A 54 -13.08 -7.74 7.02
CA ILE A 54 -11.81 -8.27 6.55
C ILE A 54 -11.21 -9.14 7.66
N ASP A 55 -10.91 -10.40 7.32
CA ASP A 55 -10.30 -11.33 8.24
C ASP A 55 -8.79 -11.14 8.23
N VAL A 56 -8.24 -10.74 9.38
CA VAL A 56 -6.81 -10.65 9.58
C VAL A 56 -6.36 -11.90 10.32
N GLN A 57 -5.45 -12.64 9.71
CA GLN A 57 -4.98 -13.91 10.26
C GLN A 57 -3.51 -13.83 10.61
N SER A 58 -3.16 -14.38 11.78
CA SER A 58 -1.77 -14.54 12.15
C SER A 58 -1.13 -15.60 11.25
N THR A 59 0.03 -15.28 10.71
CA THR A 59 0.83 -16.28 10.01
C THR A 59 1.87 -16.82 10.98
N ASN A 60 2.10 -18.12 10.92
CA ASN A 60 3.17 -18.74 11.72
C ASN A 60 4.55 -18.48 11.10
N ARG A 61 4.63 -17.55 10.15
CA ARG A 61 5.91 -17.19 9.55
C ARG A 61 6.50 -16.03 10.29
N LEU A 62 7.66 -16.27 10.86
CA LEU A 62 8.49 -15.17 11.31
C LEU A 62 8.95 -14.43 10.07
N SER A 63 8.62 -13.15 9.98
CA SER A 63 9.14 -12.38 8.88
C SER A 63 10.64 -12.22 9.09
N ALA A 64 11.41 -12.79 8.19
CA ALA A 64 12.85 -12.63 8.16
C ALA A 64 13.16 -11.22 7.68
N GLY A 65 12.88 -10.23 8.51
CA GLY A 65 13.32 -8.86 8.28
C GLY A 65 14.79 -8.75 8.61
N LEU A 66 15.47 -7.89 7.89
CA LEU A 66 16.88 -7.59 8.13
C LEU A 66 17.09 -7.15 9.58
N GLY A 67 17.70 -8.01 10.39
CA GLY A 67 18.07 -7.68 11.76
C GLY A 67 16.96 -7.80 12.80
N THR A 68 15.79 -8.28 12.42
CA THR A 68 14.70 -8.52 13.38
C THR A 68 14.53 -10.01 13.63
N LEU A 69 14.55 -10.37 14.91
CA LEU A 69 14.50 -11.76 15.33
C LEU A 69 13.07 -12.30 15.48
N SER A 70 12.06 -11.43 15.58
CA SER A 70 10.68 -11.86 15.68
C SER A 70 9.74 -10.71 15.42
N MET A 71 9.21 -10.62 14.21
CA MET A 71 8.04 -9.81 13.95
C MET A 71 6.88 -10.76 13.69
N GLU A 72 5.84 -10.66 14.52
CA GLU A 72 4.60 -11.30 14.18
C GLU A 72 4.10 -10.68 12.89
N SER A 73 3.92 -11.49 11.88
CA SER A 73 3.31 -11.05 10.66
C SER A 73 1.90 -11.63 10.58
N PHE A 74 1.02 -10.81 10.05
CA PHE A 74 -0.36 -11.19 9.78
C PHE A 74 -0.60 -11.10 8.30
N THR A 75 -1.62 -11.80 7.83
CA THR A 75 -2.10 -11.65 6.46
C THR A 75 -3.59 -11.37 6.47
N ALA A 76 -4.05 -10.74 5.40
CA ALA A 76 -5.48 -10.53 5.19
C ALA A 76 -5.78 -10.76 3.73
N ILE A 77 -6.97 -11.28 3.46
CA ILE A 77 -7.47 -11.41 2.09
C ILE A 77 -8.56 -10.36 1.92
N LEU A 78 -8.32 -9.43 1.00
CA LEU A 78 -9.30 -8.41 0.69
C LEU A 78 -10.25 -8.94 -0.37
N PRO A 79 -11.56 -8.84 -0.17
CA PRO A 79 -12.51 -9.30 -1.20
C PRO A 79 -12.25 -8.66 -2.55
N VAL A 80 -12.06 -7.35 -2.57
CA VAL A 80 -11.63 -6.63 -3.77
C VAL A 80 -10.81 -5.42 -3.36
N LEU A 81 -9.59 -5.31 -3.88
CA LEU A 81 -8.79 -4.09 -3.78
C LEU A 81 -8.88 -3.36 -5.11
N LYS A 82 -9.22 -2.08 -5.09
CA LYS A 82 -9.37 -1.28 -6.31
C LYS A 82 -8.30 -0.20 -6.36
N LEU A 83 -7.57 -0.18 -7.49
CA LEU A 83 -6.63 0.90 -7.83
C LEU A 83 -7.10 1.51 -9.15
N GLY A 84 -7.81 2.65 -9.06
CA GLY A 84 -8.46 3.19 -10.24
C GLY A 84 -9.42 2.16 -10.82
N ARG A 85 -9.21 1.83 -12.11
CA ARG A 85 -10.04 0.82 -12.79
C ARG A 85 -9.51 -0.61 -12.64
N LEU A 86 -8.37 -0.80 -11.97
CA LEU A 86 -7.85 -2.12 -11.69
C LEU A 86 -8.55 -2.70 -10.46
N HIS A 87 -9.18 -3.85 -10.62
CA HIS A 87 -9.85 -4.56 -9.55
C HIS A 87 -9.09 -5.85 -9.26
N LEU A 88 -8.68 -6.03 -8.02
CA LEU A 88 -7.93 -7.21 -7.56
C LEU A 88 -8.80 -8.00 -6.59
N PRO A 89 -9.52 -9.04 -7.09
CA PRO A 89 -10.34 -9.88 -6.21
C PRO A 89 -9.47 -10.80 -5.38
N ASP A 90 -9.93 -11.10 -4.17
CA ASP A 90 -9.27 -12.03 -3.26
C ASP A 90 -7.78 -11.72 -3.10
N PHE A 91 -7.46 -10.44 -2.91
CA PHE A 91 -6.07 -10.00 -2.87
C PHE A 91 -5.49 -10.19 -1.48
N GLU A 92 -4.40 -10.97 -1.39
CA GLU A 92 -3.70 -11.20 -0.13
C GLU A 92 -2.68 -10.10 0.12
N VAL A 93 -2.75 -9.49 1.30
CA VAL A 93 -1.79 -8.48 1.72
C VAL A 93 -1.10 -8.93 3.01
N ALA A 94 0.14 -8.50 3.19
CA ALA A 94 0.78 -8.58 4.49
C ALA A 94 0.19 -7.50 5.40
N VAL A 95 0.12 -7.77 6.69
CA VAL A 95 -0.45 -6.85 7.66
C VAL A 95 0.55 -6.63 8.78
N LEU A 96 0.91 -5.39 9.02
CA LEU A 96 1.86 -4.98 10.05
C LEU A 96 1.33 -3.75 10.78
N ASP A 97 1.98 -3.40 11.88
CA ASP A 97 1.74 -2.13 12.55
C ASP A 97 2.57 -1.04 11.86
N LEU A 98 1.89 -0.14 11.16
CA LEU A 98 2.52 0.97 10.44
C LEU A 98 2.31 2.31 11.15
N SER A 99 2.05 2.28 12.46
CA SER A 99 1.79 3.49 13.24
C SER A 99 2.96 4.49 13.19
N THR A 100 4.19 4.01 13.08
CA THR A 100 5.37 4.89 12.99
C THR A 100 5.32 5.77 11.74
N ILE A 101 4.92 5.20 10.61
CA ILE A 101 4.77 5.98 9.36
C ILE A 101 3.69 7.04 9.53
N ASN A 102 2.55 6.67 10.09
CA ASN A 102 1.44 7.59 10.27
C ASN A 102 1.74 8.68 11.29
N GLN A 103 2.52 8.38 12.32
CA GLN A 103 2.98 9.39 13.26
C GLN A 103 3.90 10.42 12.58
N ALA A 104 4.83 9.96 11.75
CA ALA A 104 5.71 10.85 11.01
C ALA A 104 4.92 11.74 10.05
N TYR A 105 3.95 11.18 9.35
CA TYR A 105 3.12 11.95 8.43
C TYR A 105 2.27 12.97 9.17
N ALA A 106 1.70 12.61 10.31
CA ALA A 106 0.88 13.53 11.10
C ALA A 106 1.67 14.75 11.56
N GLN A 107 2.94 14.58 11.92
CA GLN A 107 3.81 15.68 12.32
C GLN A 107 4.03 16.70 11.19
N LEU A 108 3.88 16.28 9.95
CA LEU A 108 4.05 17.13 8.77
C LEU A 108 2.71 17.54 8.13
N ASP A 109 1.60 17.31 8.84
CA ASP A 109 0.24 17.57 8.35
C ASP A 109 -0.10 16.82 7.07
N HIS A 110 0.48 15.64 6.88
CA HIS A 110 0.15 14.76 5.77
C HIS A 110 -0.93 13.77 6.15
N PRO A 111 -1.68 13.25 5.17
CA PRO A 111 -2.77 12.33 5.47
C PRO A 111 -2.27 11.00 6.03
N GLN A 112 -3.14 10.35 6.78
CA GLN A 112 -2.90 9.00 7.25
C GLN A 112 -2.95 8.03 6.07
N VAL A 113 -2.06 7.03 6.06
CA VAL A 113 -2.01 6.04 4.99
C VAL A 113 -2.38 4.66 5.52
N LEU A 114 -3.11 3.91 4.71
CA LEU A 114 -3.49 2.53 5.02
C LEU A 114 -2.30 1.60 4.94
N GLY A 115 -1.35 1.89 4.07
CA GLY A 115 -0.23 0.99 3.90
C GLY A 115 0.70 1.41 2.78
N VAL A 116 1.32 0.38 2.19
CA VAL A 116 2.40 0.53 1.21
C VAL A 116 2.09 -0.36 0.02
N LEU A 117 2.16 0.21 -1.19
CA LEU A 117 2.06 -0.52 -2.45
C LEU A 117 3.44 -1.03 -2.83
N GLY A 118 3.61 -2.34 -2.90
CA GLY A 118 4.90 -2.96 -3.12
C GLY A 118 5.12 -3.53 -4.52
N GLY A 119 6.25 -4.20 -4.67
CA GLY A 119 6.71 -4.77 -5.92
C GLY A 119 5.84 -5.89 -6.46
N ASP A 120 5.05 -6.54 -5.61
CA ASP A 120 4.12 -7.59 -6.04
C ASP A 120 3.14 -7.06 -7.10
N ILE A 121 2.52 -5.91 -6.85
CA ILE A 121 1.61 -5.28 -7.80
C ILE A 121 2.38 -4.60 -8.93
N LEU A 122 3.44 -3.87 -8.58
CA LEU A 122 4.18 -3.10 -9.58
C LEU A 122 4.78 -4.00 -10.66
N MET A 123 5.32 -5.15 -10.28
CA MET A 123 5.92 -6.09 -11.24
C MET A 123 4.86 -6.80 -12.07
N GLN A 124 3.78 -7.22 -11.43
CA GLN A 124 2.72 -7.98 -12.12
C GLN A 124 2.08 -7.16 -13.24
N TYR A 125 1.93 -5.85 -13.06
CA TYR A 125 1.25 -4.98 -14.00
C TYR A 125 2.17 -4.05 -14.77
N ASP A 126 3.45 -4.40 -14.88
CA ASP A 126 4.45 -3.66 -15.68
C ASP A 126 4.40 -2.15 -15.40
N ALA A 127 4.48 -1.79 -14.12
CA ALA A 127 4.26 -0.42 -13.66
C ALA A 127 5.32 0.53 -14.20
N ILE A 128 4.85 1.73 -14.58
CA ILE A 128 5.73 2.85 -14.90
C ILE A 128 5.36 3.99 -13.98
N ILE A 129 6.35 4.50 -13.25
CA ILE A 129 6.18 5.63 -12.35
C ILE A 129 6.68 6.88 -13.07
N ASP A 130 5.76 7.80 -13.34
CA ASP A 130 6.05 9.02 -14.08
C ASP A 130 6.00 10.21 -13.12
N TYR A 131 7.15 10.64 -12.65
CA TYR A 131 7.25 11.80 -11.76
C TYR A 131 6.85 13.08 -12.45
N GLY A 132 7.20 13.21 -13.73
CA GLY A 132 6.93 14.44 -14.48
C GLY A 132 5.44 14.69 -14.68
N LYS A 133 4.70 13.65 -15.01
CA LYS A 133 3.25 13.73 -15.20
C LYS A 133 2.47 13.36 -13.95
N LYS A 134 3.14 12.94 -12.89
CA LYS A 134 2.56 12.58 -11.60
C LYS A 134 1.49 11.51 -11.75
N LYS A 135 1.88 10.41 -12.37
CA LYS A 135 0.97 9.28 -12.55
C LYS A 135 1.72 7.95 -12.50
N LEU A 136 1.00 6.95 -12.01
CA LEU A 136 1.40 5.55 -12.06
C LEU A 136 0.64 4.91 -13.22
N ARG A 137 1.36 4.29 -14.15
CA ARG A 137 0.74 3.57 -15.25
C ARG A 137 0.89 2.07 -15.02
N LEU A 138 -0.24 1.35 -15.10
CA LEU A 138 -0.27 -0.10 -15.01
C LEU A 138 -0.76 -0.67 -16.35
N GLU A 139 -0.21 -1.82 -16.73
CA GLU A 139 -0.63 -2.55 -17.91
C GLU A 139 -1.47 -3.74 -17.49
N VAL A 140 -2.72 -3.78 -17.93
CA VAL A 140 -3.70 -4.79 -17.55
C VAL A 140 -4.27 -5.43 -18.81
N ASP A 141 -4.37 -6.74 -18.82
CA ASP A 141 -4.98 -7.53 -19.90
C ASP A 141 -4.40 -7.23 -21.28
N LYS A 142 -3.27 -7.78 -21.50
CA LYS A 142 -2.55 -7.66 -22.77
C LYS A 142 -3.20 -8.48 -23.88
#